data_0f40aed3faeeed8d9867c36a72f8e705
#
_entry.id   0f40aed3faeeed8d9867c36a72f8e705
#
_cell.length_a   1.000
_cell.length_b   1.000
_cell.length_c   1.000
_cell.angle_alpha   90.00
_cell.angle_beta   90.00
_cell.angle_gamma   90.00
#
_symmetry.space_group_name_H-M   'P 1'
#
loop_
_entity.id
_entity.type
_entity.pdbx_description
1 polymer ?
#
loop_
_entity_poly.entity_id
_entity_poly.type
_entity_poly.pdbx_seq_one_letter_code
_entity_poly.pdbx_strand_id
1 'polypeptide(L)'
;TVSPLFFAGADIGKLAICGTCNDLAMMGAKPKYLTCSVIIEEGFETRDLERIVRSMKKELEVNGAIIVSGDTKVVPRGSVDKIFINTTGIGEVLKYGISSNNITKDDIIIVNRDIGCHGAAIFVAREGIEMSSSLQSDCESLYPQVKALLDADIKITAMRDATRGGVSAVLNEWSRQSDVCIEVQEENIPISDEVKGICEMLGFEATALANEGTFVLAINHDDAERAVEILKTFESCKNAAIIGKVTDMHLKKVVLKSSWGTSRFLDTPSGELLPRIC
;
A
#
# COMPACT_ATOMS: atom_id res chain seq x y z
N THR A 1 1.99 3.55 13.68
CA THR A 1 2.10 2.60 14.83
C THR A 1 1.59 1.23 14.43
N VAL A 2 2.41 0.18 14.57
CA VAL A 2 2.06 -1.21 14.23
C VAL A 2 2.27 -2.12 15.42
N SER A 3 1.45 -3.15 15.55
CA SER A 3 1.61 -4.23 16.53
C SER A 3 1.37 -5.58 15.84
N PRO A 4 2.32 -6.54 15.95
CA PRO A 4 3.62 -6.46 16.65
C PRO A 4 4.61 -5.54 15.94
N LEU A 5 5.70 -5.12 16.62
CA LEU A 5 6.74 -4.24 16.05
C LEU A 5 7.58 -4.91 14.97
N PHE A 6 7.73 -6.23 15.07
CA PHE A 6 8.45 -7.09 14.14
C PHE A 6 7.48 -8.15 13.61
N PHE A 7 7.41 -8.27 12.32
CA PHE A 7 6.52 -9.22 11.65
C PHE A 7 7.18 -9.78 10.39
N ALA A 8 6.60 -10.81 9.81
CA ALA A 8 7.15 -11.44 8.61
C ALA A 8 7.26 -10.41 7.45
N GLY A 9 8.46 -10.22 6.92
CA GLY A 9 8.77 -9.31 5.81
C GLY A 9 9.18 -7.88 6.20
N ALA A 10 8.88 -7.41 7.46
CA ALA A 10 9.21 -6.05 7.85
C ALA A 10 9.26 -5.82 9.38
N ASP A 11 9.44 -4.56 9.76
CA ASP A 11 9.32 -4.05 11.12
C ASP A 11 8.79 -2.60 11.09
N ILE A 12 8.52 -2.04 12.28
CA ILE A 12 8.01 -0.67 12.41
C ILE A 12 8.91 0.38 11.78
N GLY A 13 10.24 0.17 11.76
CA GLY A 13 11.19 1.11 11.16
C GLY A 13 11.09 1.14 9.64
N LYS A 14 11.05 -0.05 9.01
CA LYS A 14 10.81 -0.18 7.57
C LYS A 14 9.46 0.46 7.20
N LEU A 15 8.42 0.11 7.94
CA LEU A 15 7.06 0.61 7.72
C LEU A 15 6.98 2.14 7.79
N ALA A 16 7.64 2.77 8.79
CA ALA A 16 7.61 4.21 8.96
C ALA A 16 8.24 4.98 7.78
N ILE A 17 9.33 4.45 7.21
CA ILE A 17 10.00 5.09 6.06
C ILE A 17 9.21 4.80 4.78
N CYS A 18 8.80 3.54 4.57
CA CYS A 18 8.01 3.16 3.39
C CYS A 18 6.71 3.98 3.31
N GLY A 19 5.91 4.05 4.38
CA GLY A 19 4.64 4.76 4.36
C GLY A 19 4.80 6.23 3.92
N THR A 20 5.74 6.96 4.52
CA THR A 20 5.97 8.37 4.15
C THR A 20 6.54 8.55 2.74
N CYS A 21 7.49 7.69 2.34
CA CYS A 21 8.07 7.77 1.00
C CYS A 21 7.08 7.33 -0.08
N ASN A 22 6.21 6.37 0.21
CA ASN A 22 5.18 5.89 -0.70
C ASN A 22 4.13 6.96 -0.96
N ASP A 23 3.66 7.67 0.07
CA ASP A 23 2.76 8.82 -0.11
C ASP A 23 3.32 9.86 -1.08
N LEU A 24 4.62 10.21 -0.93
CA LEU A 24 5.28 11.13 -1.84
C LEU A 24 5.37 10.56 -3.26
N ALA A 25 5.72 9.27 -3.40
CA ALA A 25 5.79 8.61 -4.69
C ALA A 25 4.43 8.57 -5.40
N MET A 26 3.33 8.31 -4.66
CA MET A 26 1.97 8.33 -5.22
C MET A 26 1.56 9.71 -5.76
N MET A 27 2.16 10.77 -5.26
CA MET A 27 1.98 12.13 -5.78
C MET A 27 2.91 12.46 -6.97
N GLY A 28 3.62 11.48 -7.51
CA GLY A 28 4.60 11.68 -8.59
C GLY A 28 5.85 12.43 -8.15
N ALA A 29 6.20 12.35 -6.87
CA ALA A 29 7.34 13.03 -6.30
C ALA A 29 8.46 12.06 -5.90
N LYS A 30 9.70 12.51 -6.06
CA LYS A 30 10.89 11.84 -5.51
C LYS A 30 11.05 12.21 -4.04
N PRO A 31 11.03 11.24 -3.11
CA PRO A 31 11.37 11.50 -1.71
C PRO A 31 12.77 12.09 -1.58
N LYS A 32 12.93 13.12 -0.75
CA LYS A 32 14.24 13.78 -0.55
C LYS A 32 14.61 13.93 0.93
N TYR A 33 13.73 14.54 1.70
CA TYR A 33 14.02 14.90 3.08
C TYR A 33 12.89 14.40 3.98
N LEU A 34 13.27 13.78 5.09
CA LEU A 34 12.33 13.39 6.12
C LEU A 34 12.70 14.04 7.45
N THR A 35 11.70 14.30 8.28
CA THR A 35 11.87 14.44 9.72
C THR A 35 11.39 13.17 10.40
N CYS A 36 11.97 12.84 11.57
CA CYS A 36 11.61 11.64 12.30
C CYS A 36 11.59 11.92 13.81
N SER A 37 10.42 11.74 14.42
CA SER A 37 10.27 11.76 15.87
C SER A 37 10.07 10.33 16.37
N VAL A 38 10.80 9.98 17.45
CA VAL A 38 10.73 8.66 18.06
C VAL A 38 10.41 8.81 19.54
N ILE A 39 9.32 8.18 19.99
CA ILE A 39 8.93 8.12 21.40
C ILE A 39 9.11 6.68 21.87
N ILE A 40 9.97 6.47 22.87
CA ILE A 40 10.40 5.15 23.33
C ILE A 40 9.98 4.96 24.77
N GLU A 41 9.37 3.83 25.07
CA GLU A 41 9.05 3.43 26.44
C GLU A 41 10.35 3.07 27.20
N GLU A 42 10.42 3.49 28.47
CA GLU A 42 11.52 3.11 29.37
C GLU A 42 11.64 1.58 29.49
N GLY A 43 12.86 1.07 29.28
CA GLY A 43 13.16 -0.35 29.28
C GLY A 43 13.01 -1.03 27.92
N PHE A 44 12.80 -0.26 26.85
CA PHE A 44 12.86 -0.81 25.49
C PHE A 44 14.27 -1.32 25.16
N GLU A 45 14.35 -2.52 24.60
CA GLU A 45 15.62 -3.20 24.32
C GLU A 45 16.46 -2.46 23.27
N THR A 46 17.69 -2.10 23.62
CA THR A 46 18.62 -1.39 22.71
C THR A 46 18.87 -2.17 21.41
N ARG A 47 18.93 -3.50 21.49
CA ARG A 47 19.11 -4.35 20.31
C ARG A 47 17.94 -4.22 19.32
N ASP A 48 16.73 -4.13 19.83
CA ASP A 48 15.54 -3.97 19.00
C ASP A 48 15.47 -2.57 18.38
N LEU A 49 15.88 -1.54 19.13
CA LEU A 49 16.04 -0.18 18.60
C LEU A 49 17.08 -0.13 17.46
N GLU A 50 18.23 -0.76 17.65
CA GLU A 50 19.26 -0.85 16.60
C GLU A 50 18.75 -1.55 15.34
N ARG A 51 17.97 -2.62 15.49
CA ARG A 51 17.36 -3.33 14.37
C ARG A 51 16.40 -2.41 13.61
N ILE A 52 15.53 -1.69 14.32
CA ILE A 52 14.58 -0.72 13.74
C ILE A 52 15.32 0.37 12.97
N VAL A 53 16.36 0.97 13.57
CA VAL A 53 17.16 2.02 12.92
C VAL A 53 17.87 1.51 11.66
N ARG A 54 18.37 0.28 11.67
CA ARG A 54 19.00 -0.32 10.48
C ARG A 54 18.00 -0.54 9.34
N SER A 55 16.80 -0.98 9.63
CA SER A 55 15.76 -1.11 8.59
C SER A 55 15.32 0.24 8.04
N MET A 56 15.17 1.27 8.90
CA MET A 56 14.91 2.63 8.44
C MET A 56 16.00 3.13 7.48
N LYS A 57 17.29 2.95 7.86
CA LYS A 57 18.43 3.36 7.03
C LYS A 57 18.38 2.69 5.65
N LYS A 58 18.12 1.40 5.60
CA LYS A 58 18.02 0.65 4.34
C LYS A 58 16.95 1.21 3.42
N GLU A 59 15.75 1.51 3.94
CA GLU A 59 14.67 2.05 3.13
C GLU A 59 14.93 3.51 2.70
N LEU A 60 15.62 4.31 3.51
CA LEU A 60 16.08 5.64 3.10
C LEU A 60 17.06 5.56 1.92
N GLU A 61 17.98 4.60 1.94
CA GLU A 61 18.93 4.35 0.83
C GLU A 61 18.19 3.96 -0.46
N VAL A 62 17.18 3.09 -0.38
CA VAL A 62 16.34 2.67 -1.53
C VAL A 62 15.63 3.88 -2.17
N ASN A 63 15.11 4.79 -1.34
CA ASN A 63 14.40 5.99 -1.81
C ASN A 63 15.35 7.13 -2.22
N GLY A 64 16.64 7.04 -1.89
CA GLY A 64 17.59 8.14 -2.04
C GLY A 64 17.23 9.35 -1.17
N ALA A 65 16.61 9.12 -0.03
CA ALA A 65 16.14 10.13 0.91
C ALA A 65 17.03 10.16 2.18
N ILE A 66 16.98 11.28 2.90
CA ILE A 66 17.72 11.45 4.17
C ILE A 66 16.82 12.03 5.26
N ILE A 67 17.07 11.65 6.51
CA ILE A 67 16.49 12.33 7.67
C ILE A 67 17.33 13.57 7.94
N VAL A 68 16.69 14.75 7.88
CA VAL A 68 17.36 16.06 8.07
C VAL A 68 17.15 16.63 9.47
N SER A 69 16.13 16.14 10.18
CA SER A 69 15.81 16.56 11.55
C SER A 69 15.02 15.47 12.26
N GLY A 70 15.09 15.45 13.57
CA GLY A 70 14.32 14.52 14.38
C GLY A 70 14.50 14.80 15.86
N ASP A 71 13.73 14.09 16.67
CA ASP A 71 13.83 14.10 18.12
C ASP A 71 13.57 12.70 18.66
N THR A 72 14.19 12.38 19.78
CA THR A 72 13.98 11.12 20.50
C THR A 72 13.62 11.43 21.94
N LYS A 73 12.48 10.91 22.40
CA LYS A 73 12.04 11.01 23.78
C LYS A 73 11.89 9.62 24.39
N VAL A 74 12.46 9.45 25.57
CA VAL A 74 12.15 8.30 26.43
C VAL A 74 11.08 8.73 27.43
N VAL A 75 10.02 7.96 27.52
CA VAL A 75 8.87 8.21 28.41
C VAL A 75 8.72 7.08 29.41
N PRO A 76 8.08 7.34 30.58
CA PRO A 76 7.87 6.31 31.59
C PRO A 76 7.12 5.09 31.05
N ARG A 77 7.37 3.93 31.65
CA ARG A 77 6.70 2.67 31.33
C ARG A 77 5.17 2.83 31.39
N GLY A 78 4.46 2.34 30.36
CA GLY A 78 3.01 2.44 30.22
C GLY A 78 2.52 3.75 29.58
N SER A 79 3.42 4.71 29.26
CA SER A 79 3.03 5.95 28.58
C SER A 79 2.87 5.79 27.07
N VAL A 80 3.55 4.81 26.49
CA VAL A 80 3.40 4.36 25.09
C VAL A 80 3.54 2.84 25.05
N ASP A 81 3.11 2.22 23.97
CA ASP A 81 3.33 0.79 23.79
C ASP A 81 4.67 0.58 23.03
N LYS A 82 5.71 0.39 23.80
CA LYS A 82 7.10 0.13 23.35
C LYS A 82 7.74 1.30 22.62
N ILE A 83 7.33 1.56 21.37
CA ILE A 83 7.89 2.61 20.53
C ILE A 83 6.86 3.16 19.56
N PHE A 84 6.83 4.49 19.43
CA PHE A 84 6.09 5.19 18.36
C PHE A 84 7.06 5.95 17.48
N ILE A 85 6.86 5.86 16.18
CA ILE A 85 7.66 6.56 15.19
C ILE A 85 6.71 7.42 14.35
N ASN A 86 7.05 8.71 14.22
CA ASN A 86 6.34 9.64 13.36
C ASN A 86 7.32 10.25 12.35
N THR A 87 6.99 10.15 11.07
CA THR A 87 7.79 10.69 9.98
C THR A 87 6.97 11.69 9.17
N THR A 88 7.65 12.72 8.68
CA THR A 88 7.09 13.67 7.71
C THR A 88 8.07 13.81 6.56
N GLY A 89 7.59 13.77 5.33
CA GLY A 89 8.44 13.79 4.14
C GLY A 89 8.22 15.01 3.27
N ILE A 90 9.29 15.42 2.58
CA ILE A 90 9.31 16.42 1.52
C ILE A 90 9.93 15.77 0.29
N GLY A 91 9.24 15.89 -0.86
CA GLY A 91 9.70 15.37 -2.14
C GLY A 91 9.80 16.44 -3.22
N GLU A 92 10.54 16.13 -4.26
CA GLU A 92 10.60 16.90 -5.50
C GLU A 92 9.57 16.35 -6.48
N VAL A 93 8.62 17.16 -6.90
CA VAL A 93 7.59 16.76 -7.86
C VAL A 93 8.24 16.55 -9.24
N LEU A 94 8.19 15.31 -9.73
CA LEU A 94 8.71 14.92 -11.06
C LEU A 94 7.63 15.00 -12.14
N LYS A 95 6.38 14.71 -11.78
CA LYS A 95 5.23 14.75 -12.69
C LYS A 95 4.06 15.44 -12.02
N TYR A 96 3.52 16.46 -12.66
CA TYR A 96 2.32 17.15 -12.22
C TYR A 96 1.06 16.50 -12.80
N GLY A 97 -0.08 16.72 -12.14
CA GLY A 97 -1.38 16.30 -12.65
C GLY A 97 -1.79 14.87 -12.28
N ILE A 98 -1.03 14.17 -11.42
CA ILE A 98 -1.44 12.89 -10.87
C ILE A 98 -2.43 13.16 -9.74
N SER A 99 -3.72 12.89 -10.00
CA SER A 99 -4.80 13.17 -9.04
C SER A 99 -6.03 12.35 -9.39
N SER A 100 -6.70 11.83 -8.36
CA SER A 100 -7.99 11.15 -8.51
C SER A 100 -9.03 12.00 -9.24
N ASN A 101 -9.02 13.32 -9.09
CA ASN A 101 -9.95 14.21 -9.80
C ASN A 101 -9.78 14.22 -11.33
N ASN A 102 -8.69 13.67 -11.82
CA ASN A 102 -8.39 13.60 -13.25
C ASN A 102 -8.78 12.26 -13.90
N ILE A 103 -9.29 11.31 -13.11
CA ILE A 103 -9.74 10.00 -13.62
C ILE A 103 -10.94 10.22 -14.55
N THR A 104 -10.85 9.63 -15.73
CA THR A 104 -11.86 9.76 -16.77
C THR A 104 -12.32 8.40 -17.28
N LYS A 105 -13.46 8.40 -17.99
CA LYS A 105 -13.95 7.21 -18.69
C LYS A 105 -12.85 6.63 -19.59
N ASP A 106 -12.81 5.31 -19.64
CA ASP A 106 -11.87 4.46 -20.37
C ASP A 106 -10.45 4.38 -19.77
N ASP A 107 -10.16 5.09 -18.67
CA ASP A 107 -8.93 4.81 -17.90
C ASP A 107 -8.93 3.35 -17.40
N ILE A 108 -7.76 2.76 -17.39
CA ILE A 108 -7.54 1.37 -16.96
C ILE A 108 -7.04 1.34 -15.52
N ILE A 109 -7.57 0.40 -14.74
CA ILE A 109 -7.19 0.19 -13.34
C ILE A 109 -6.22 -0.97 -13.23
N ILE A 110 -5.06 -0.71 -12.62
CA ILE A 110 -3.98 -1.69 -12.44
C ILE A 110 -3.63 -1.77 -10.96
N VAL A 111 -3.25 -2.95 -10.50
CA VAL A 111 -2.51 -3.17 -9.24
C VAL A 111 -1.12 -3.69 -9.56
N ASN A 112 -0.13 -3.28 -8.77
CA ASN A 112 1.27 -3.64 -9.03
C ASN A 112 1.64 -5.06 -8.56
N ARG A 113 0.86 -5.71 -7.69
CA ARG A 113 1.16 -7.02 -7.10
C ARG A 113 -0.04 -7.63 -6.40
N ASP A 114 0.16 -8.81 -5.75
CA ASP A 114 -0.85 -9.45 -4.90
C ASP A 114 -1.32 -8.52 -3.79
N ILE A 115 -2.64 -8.54 -3.54
CA ILE A 115 -3.27 -7.70 -2.53
C ILE A 115 -3.49 -8.43 -1.20
N GLY A 116 -3.62 -7.68 -0.10
CA GLY A 116 -4.00 -8.17 1.22
C GLY A 116 -2.86 -8.78 2.04
N CYS A 117 -1.63 -8.81 1.53
CA CYS A 117 -0.51 -9.49 2.17
C CYS A 117 -0.13 -8.88 3.52
N HIS A 118 -0.11 -7.55 3.66
CA HIS A 118 0.21 -6.92 4.94
C HIS A 118 -0.83 -7.25 5.99
N GLY A 119 -2.11 -7.00 5.69
CA GLY A 119 -3.20 -7.28 6.63
C GLY A 119 -3.22 -8.72 7.10
N ALA A 120 -3.07 -9.66 6.18
CA ALA A 120 -2.99 -11.09 6.50
C ALA A 120 -1.76 -11.43 7.37
N ALA A 121 -0.57 -10.90 7.04
CA ALA A 121 0.65 -11.14 7.80
C ALA A 121 0.58 -10.59 9.24
N ILE A 122 0.01 -9.38 9.41
CA ILE A 122 -0.19 -8.79 10.75
C ILE A 122 -1.21 -9.60 11.56
N PHE A 123 -2.30 -10.05 10.93
CA PHE A 123 -3.29 -10.87 11.60
C PHE A 123 -2.68 -12.18 12.13
N VAL A 124 -1.98 -12.91 11.27
CA VAL A 124 -1.29 -14.17 11.64
C VAL A 124 -0.31 -13.93 12.79
N ALA A 125 0.46 -12.84 12.74
CA ALA A 125 1.43 -12.52 13.77
C ALA A 125 0.77 -12.15 15.12
N ARG A 126 -0.40 -11.52 15.13
CA ARG A 126 -1.15 -11.16 16.35
C ARG A 126 -1.81 -12.36 17.01
N GLU A 127 -2.43 -13.19 16.21
CA GLU A 127 -3.17 -14.36 16.71
C GLU A 127 -2.24 -15.54 17.04
N GLY A 128 -0.93 -15.43 16.77
CA GLY A 128 0.03 -16.49 17.01
C GLY A 128 -0.27 -17.76 16.20
N ILE A 129 -0.86 -17.60 15.02
CA ILE A 129 -1.20 -18.72 14.15
C ILE A 129 0.09 -19.28 13.55
N GLU A 130 0.42 -20.50 13.89
CA GLU A 130 1.51 -21.22 13.24
C GLU A 130 1.07 -21.67 11.84
N MET A 131 1.56 -20.99 10.83
CA MET A 131 1.36 -21.38 9.44
C MET A 131 2.68 -21.90 8.85
N SER A 132 2.64 -23.04 8.19
CA SER A 132 3.74 -23.51 7.34
C SER A 132 3.73 -22.80 5.99
N SER A 133 3.59 -21.47 5.99
CA SER A 133 3.43 -20.67 4.77
C SER A 133 4.54 -19.65 4.61
N SER A 134 4.74 -19.23 3.37
CA SER A 134 5.68 -18.16 3.01
C SER A 134 5.07 -16.76 3.14
N LEU A 135 3.91 -16.60 3.77
CA LEU A 135 3.21 -15.33 3.90
C LEU A 135 4.08 -14.27 4.58
N GLN A 136 4.31 -13.18 3.89
CA GLN A 136 5.02 -12.01 4.38
C GLN A 136 4.24 -10.74 4.06
N SER A 137 4.43 -9.71 4.87
CA SER A 137 3.97 -8.37 4.54
C SER A 137 4.60 -7.90 3.23
N ASP A 138 3.81 -7.23 2.42
CA ASP A 138 4.25 -6.57 1.20
C ASP A 138 4.97 -5.23 1.44
N CYS A 139 5.24 -4.85 2.69
CA CYS A 139 5.87 -3.58 3.03
C CYS A 139 7.16 -3.35 2.21
N GLU A 140 7.13 -2.34 1.34
CA GLU A 140 8.18 -2.04 0.37
C GLU A 140 8.16 -0.57 -0.04
N SER A 141 9.33 -0.02 -0.36
CA SER A 141 9.46 1.32 -0.96
C SER A 141 9.02 1.29 -2.42
N LEU A 142 7.99 2.06 -2.77
CA LEU A 142 7.34 2.06 -4.09
C LEU A 142 7.96 3.07 -5.09
N TYR A 143 8.80 3.98 -4.62
CA TYR A 143 9.43 4.98 -5.49
C TYR A 143 10.18 4.38 -6.69
N PRO A 144 10.93 3.26 -6.56
CA PRO A 144 11.60 2.65 -7.73
C PRO A 144 10.64 2.24 -8.85
N GLN A 145 9.49 1.64 -8.52
CA GLN A 145 8.47 1.23 -9.49
C GLN A 145 7.81 2.45 -10.13
N VAL A 146 7.43 3.45 -9.32
CA VAL A 146 6.85 4.71 -9.80
C VAL A 146 7.83 5.43 -10.73
N LYS A 147 9.11 5.50 -10.33
CA LYS A 147 10.14 6.13 -11.16
C LYS A 147 10.26 5.45 -12.52
N ALA A 148 10.25 4.12 -12.59
CA ALA A 148 10.32 3.38 -13.84
C ALA A 148 9.13 3.69 -14.77
N LEU A 149 7.92 3.82 -14.23
CA LEU A 149 6.74 4.24 -14.99
C LEU A 149 6.87 5.68 -15.52
N LEU A 150 7.35 6.60 -14.67
CA LEU A 150 7.55 8.00 -15.06
C LEU A 150 8.66 8.16 -16.10
N ASP A 151 9.78 7.45 -15.95
CA ASP A 151 10.90 7.46 -16.91
C ASP A 151 10.48 6.90 -18.28
N ALA A 152 9.49 6.00 -18.31
CA ALA A 152 8.91 5.47 -19.54
C ALA A 152 7.80 6.35 -20.14
N ASP A 153 7.55 7.53 -19.56
CA ASP A 153 6.50 8.48 -19.97
C ASP A 153 5.10 7.87 -20.03
N ILE A 154 4.79 6.95 -19.09
CA ILE A 154 3.44 6.40 -18.91
C ILE A 154 2.49 7.53 -18.51
N LYS A 155 1.33 7.62 -19.17
CA LYS A 155 0.29 8.62 -18.88
C LYS A 155 -0.54 8.19 -17.67
N ILE A 156 0.01 8.44 -16.49
CA ILE A 156 -0.64 8.12 -15.22
C ILE A 156 -1.64 9.23 -14.88
N THR A 157 -2.89 8.85 -14.70
CA THR A 157 -3.98 9.74 -14.27
C THR A 157 -4.01 9.88 -12.75
N ALA A 158 -3.96 8.76 -12.04
CA ALA A 158 -3.92 8.72 -10.58
C ALA A 158 -3.12 7.53 -10.07
N MET A 159 -2.51 7.68 -8.90
CA MET A 159 -1.87 6.60 -8.13
C MET A 159 -2.25 6.73 -6.67
N ARG A 160 -2.35 5.59 -5.98
CA ARG A 160 -2.49 5.55 -4.53
C ARG A 160 -2.07 4.20 -3.97
N ASP A 161 -1.34 4.21 -2.88
CA ASP A 161 -1.07 3.00 -2.09
C ASP A 161 -2.35 2.52 -1.40
N ALA A 162 -2.54 1.21 -1.42
CA ALA A 162 -3.76 0.57 -0.93
C ALA A 162 -3.61 0.17 0.54
N THR A 163 -3.27 1.13 1.41
CA THR A 163 -3.06 0.93 2.84
C THR A 163 -4.36 0.57 3.57
N ARG A 164 -4.77 1.32 4.57
CA ARG A 164 -6.00 1.02 5.33
C ARG A 164 -7.25 0.98 4.46
N GLY A 165 -8.04 -0.10 4.62
CA GLY A 165 -9.23 -0.35 3.81
C GLY A 165 -8.93 -0.92 2.41
N GLY A 166 -7.65 -1.14 2.10
CA GLY A 166 -7.19 -1.85 0.92
C GLY A 166 -7.61 -1.22 -0.40
N VAL A 167 -7.60 -2.04 -1.43
CA VAL A 167 -8.00 -1.65 -2.80
C VAL A 167 -9.45 -1.15 -2.84
N SER A 168 -10.34 -1.75 -2.04
CA SER A 168 -11.75 -1.34 -2.00
C SER A 168 -11.94 0.10 -1.54
N ALA A 169 -11.16 0.56 -0.55
CA ALA A 169 -11.22 1.96 -0.11
C ALA A 169 -10.75 2.92 -1.21
N VAL A 170 -9.61 2.62 -1.84
CA VAL A 170 -9.03 3.45 -2.92
C VAL A 170 -10.03 3.61 -4.07
N LEU A 171 -10.57 2.50 -4.58
CA LEU A 171 -11.48 2.52 -5.73
C LEU A 171 -12.79 3.26 -5.42
N ASN A 172 -13.34 3.08 -4.21
CA ASN A 172 -14.55 3.78 -3.79
C ASN A 172 -14.33 5.29 -3.62
N GLU A 173 -13.18 5.70 -3.07
CA GLU A 173 -12.84 7.12 -2.99
C GLU A 173 -12.69 7.73 -4.39
N TRP A 174 -11.97 7.07 -5.29
CA TRP A 174 -11.78 7.52 -6.66
C TRP A 174 -13.08 7.64 -7.43
N SER A 175 -13.96 6.63 -7.34
CA SER A 175 -15.26 6.65 -8.02
C SER A 175 -16.12 7.84 -7.61
N ARG A 176 -16.07 8.21 -6.31
CA ARG A 176 -16.82 9.36 -5.78
C ARG A 176 -16.20 10.70 -6.13
N GLN A 177 -14.86 10.81 -6.06
CA GLN A 177 -14.14 12.07 -6.32
C GLN A 177 -14.22 12.49 -7.80
N SER A 178 -14.26 11.50 -8.70
CA SER A 178 -14.26 11.75 -10.15
C SER A 178 -15.64 11.60 -10.80
N ASP A 179 -16.68 11.31 -10.02
CA ASP A 179 -18.04 11.05 -10.54
C ASP A 179 -18.10 9.94 -11.61
N VAL A 180 -17.32 8.86 -11.43
CA VAL A 180 -17.23 7.74 -12.38
C VAL A 180 -17.72 6.43 -11.77
N CYS A 181 -17.90 5.41 -12.62
CA CYS A 181 -18.01 4.03 -12.21
C CYS A 181 -16.66 3.32 -12.44
N ILE A 182 -16.22 2.51 -11.50
CA ILE A 182 -15.07 1.63 -11.71
C ILE A 182 -15.57 0.20 -11.76
N GLU A 183 -15.38 -0.47 -12.90
CA GLU A 183 -15.71 -1.88 -13.08
C GLU A 183 -14.46 -2.73 -12.90
N VAL A 184 -14.50 -3.66 -11.96
CA VAL A 184 -13.41 -4.57 -11.59
C VAL A 184 -13.77 -6.00 -11.96
N GLN A 185 -12.84 -6.73 -12.59
CA GLN A 185 -12.99 -8.16 -12.86
C GLN A 185 -12.38 -8.94 -11.69
N GLU A 186 -13.19 -9.68 -10.96
CA GLU A 186 -12.79 -10.37 -9.73
C GLU A 186 -11.65 -11.36 -9.95
N GLU A 187 -11.71 -12.10 -11.06
CA GLU A 187 -10.69 -13.08 -11.45
C GLU A 187 -9.33 -12.48 -11.79
N ASN A 188 -9.29 -11.19 -12.14
CA ASN A 188 -8.05 -10.50 -12.49
C ASN A 188 -7.33 -9.91 -11.26
N ILE A 189 -7.98 -9.91 -10.10
CA ILE A 189 -7.34 -9.40 -8.88
C ILE A 189 -6.32 -10.43 -8.40
N PRO A 190 -5.02 -10.09 -8.36
CA PRO A 190 -4.02 -11.03 -7.89
C PRO A 190 -4.11 -11.18 -6.36
N ILE A 191 -4.34 -12.38 -5.90
CA ILE A 191 -4.43 -12.74 -4.47
C ILE A 191 -3.73 -14.07 -4.29
N SER A 192 -2.74 -14.12 -3.39
CA SER A 192 -2.04 -15.37 -3.09
C SER A 192 -2.95 -16.38 -2.38
N ASP A 193 -2.63 -17.66 -2.50
CA ASP A 193 -3.44 -18.71 -1.89
C ASP A 193 -3.43 -18.64 -0.35
N GLU A 194 -2.34 -18.15 0.24
CA GLU A 194 -2.24 -17.90 1.68
C GLU A 194 -3.22 -16.81 2.13
N VAL A 195 -3.31 -15.70 1.39
CA VAL A 195 -4.27 -14.62 1.70
C VAL A 195 -5.70 -15.10 1.50
N LYS A 196 -5.99 -15.87 0.44
CA LYS A 196 -7.32 -16.46 0.22
C LYS A 196 -7.72 -17.36 1.39
N GLY A 197 -6.84 -18.26 1.83
CA GLY A 197 -7.11 -19.17 2.95
C GLY A 197 -7.41 -18.41 4.25
N ILE A 198 -6.68 -17.33 4.55
CA ILE A 198 -6.95 -16.48 5.71
C ILE A 198 -8.30 -15.78 5.59
N CYS A 199 -8.60 -15.22 4.42
CA CYS A 199 -9.87 -14.56 4.17
C CYS A 199 -11.06 -15.51 4.32
N GLU A 200 -10.97 -16.73 3.80
CA GLU A 200 -12.01 -17.75 3.94
C GLU A 200 -12.21 -18.17 5.41
N MET A 201 -11.12 -18.34 6.17
CA MET A 201 -11.18 -18.70 7.58
C MET A 201 -11.85 -17.62 8.44
N LEU A 202 -11.65 -16.33 8.09
CA LEU A 202 -12.08 -15.20 8.91
C LEU A 202 -13.34 -14.50 8.38
N GLY A 203 -13.79 -14.83 7.18
CA GLY A 203 -14.88 -14.13 6.53
C GLY A 203 -14.50 -12.71 6.07
N PHE A 204 -13.23 -12.47 5.75
CA PHE A 204 -12.76 -11.19 5.24
C PHE A 204 -12.71 -11.18 3.71
N GLU A 205 -12.87 -10.00 3.12
CA GLU A 205 -12.58 -9.77 1.71
C GLU A 205 -11.13 -9.29 1.53
N ALA A 206 -10.35 -9.96 0.69
CA ALA A 206 -8.95 -9.59 0.43
C ALA A 206 -8.81 -8.14 -0.07
N THR A 207 -9.81 -7.65 -0.81
CA THR A 207 -9.86 -6.27 -1.31
C THR A 207 -9.94 -5.21 -0.21
N ALA A 208 -10.37 -5.58 1.00
CA ALA A 208 -10.48 -4.71 2.17
C ALA A 208 -9.25 -4.77 3.10
N LEU A 209 -8.39 -5.78 2.93
CA LEU A 209 -7.18 -5.92 3.72
C LEU A 209 -6.14 -4.85 3.36
N ALA A 210 -5.45 -4.35 4.38
CA ALA A 210 -4.41 -3.36 4.22
C ALA A 210 -3.17 -3.91 3.49
N ASN A 211 -2.49 -3.03 2.78
CA ASN A 211 -1.23 -3.26 2.10
C ASN A 211 -0.22 -2.16 2.45
N GLU A 212 1.08 -2.44 2.32
CA GLU A 212 2.14 -1.47 2.59
C GLU A 212 3.20 -1.43 1.46
N GLY A 213 2.93 -2.17 0.38
CA GLY A 213 3.74 -2.24 -0.84
C GLY A 213 2.90 -2.43 -2.10
N THR A 214 1.56 -2.40 -1.94
CA THR A 214 0.64 -2.47 -3.07
C THR A 214 0.04 -1.10 -3.35
N PHE A 215 0.05 -0.70 -4.61
CA PHE A 215 -0.62 0.51 -5.06
C PHE A 215 -1.53 0.25 -6.26
N VAL A 216 -2.52 1.14 -6.39
CA VAL A 216 -3.45 1.16 -7.51
C VAL A 216 -3.08 2.29 -8.45
N LEU A 217 -3.19 2.02 -9.76
CA LEU A 217 -3.00 2.98 -10.85
C LEU A 217 -4.30 3.15 -11.61
N ALA A 218 -4.63 4.40 -11.95
CA ALA A 218 -5.53 4.74 -13.06
C ALA A 218 -4.69 5.37 -14.17
N ILE A 219 -4.71 4.80 -15.36
CA ILE A 219 -3.86 5.23 -16.46
C ILE A 219 -4.61 5.21 -17.78
N ASN A 220 -4.08 5.94 -18.76
CA ASN A 220 -4.61 5.93 -20.10
C ASN A 220 -4.60 4.51 -20.70
N HIS A 221 -5.67 4.15 -21.39
CA HIS A 221 -5.84 2.85 -22.01
C HIS A 221 -4.64 2.42 -22.90
N ASP A 222 -4.07 3.35 -23.66
CA ASP A 222 -2.99 3.04 -24.62
C ASP A 222 -1.68 2.62 -23.93
N ASP A 223 -1.49 2.99 -22.67
CA ASP A 223 -0.29 2.71 -21.88
C ASP A 223 -0.44 1.49 -20.93
N ALA A 224 -1.63 0.88 -20.86
CA ALA A 224 -1.95 -0.12 -19.83
C ALA A 224 -1.05 -1.36 -19.85
N GLU A 225 -0.94 -2.00 -21.00
CA GLU A 225 -0.11 -3.21 -21.16
C GLU A 225 1.38 -2.89 -20.91
N ARG A 226 1.85 -1.77 -21.44
CA ARG A 226 3.23 -1.33 -21.25
C ARG A 226 3.55 -1.04 -19.78
N ALA A 227 2.61 -0.45 -19.04
CA ALA A 227 2.78 -0.22 -17.61
C ALA A 227 2.90 -1.53 -16.82
N VAL A 228 2.06 -2.53 -17.14
CA VAL A 228 2.14 -3.87 -16.54
C VAL A 228 3.47 -4.55 -16.87
N GLU A 229 3.94 -4.46 -18.11
CA GLU A 229 5.24 -5.01 -18.52
C GLU A 229 6.40 -4.39 -17.73
N ILE A 230 6.39 -3.05 -17.55
CA ILE A 230 7.38 -2.34 -16.74
C ILE A 230 7.33 -2.80 -15.29
N LEU A 231 6.15 -2.86 -14.69
CA LEU A 231 5.99 -3.33 -13.31
C LEU A 231 6.51 -4.75 -13.13
N LYS A 232 6.22 -5.66 -14.05
CA LYS A 232 6.68 -7.06 -14.01
C LYS A 232 8.20 -7.23 -14.09
N THR A 233 8.97 -6.18 -14.42
CA THR A 233 10.44 -6.22 -14.31
C THR A 233 10.93 -6.24 -12.87
N PHE A 234 10.10 -5.81 -11.91
CA PHE A 234 10.39 -5.90 -10.49
C PHE A 234 9.95 -7.25 -9.93
N GLU A 235 10.82 -7.89 -9.13
CA GLU A 235 10.55 -9.21 -8.55
C GLU A 235 9.26 -9.23 -7.72
N SER A 236 9.02 -8.15 -6.95
CA SER A 236 7.84 -7.98 -6.11
C SER A 236 6.54 -7.76 -6.91
N CYS A 237 6.65 -7.38 -8.18
CA CYS A 237 5.50 -7.01 -9.02
C CYS A 237 5.20 -8.04 -10.14
N LYS A 238 5.69 -9.27 -10.04
CA LYS A 238 5.46 -10.31 -11.05
C LYS A 238 3.99 -10.57 -11.35
N ASN A 239 3.13 -10.36 -10.37
CA ASN A 239 1.69 -10.53 -10.48
C ASN A 239 0.95 -9.21 -10.77
N ALA A 240 1.66 -8.15 -11.23
CA ALA A 240 1.01 -6.93 -11.67
C ALA A 240 -0.05 -7.21 -12.72
N ALA A 241 -1.25 -6.64 -12.57
CA ALA A 241 -2.39 -6.98 -13.40
C ALA A 241 -3.32 -5.79 -13.66
N ILE A 242 -3.92 -5.80 -14.85
CA ILE A 242 -5.09 -4.98 -15.14
C ILE A 242 -6.28 -5.64 -14.44
N ILE A 243 -6.87 -4.94 -13.47
CA ILE A 243 -8.00 -5.45 -12.68
C ILE A 243 -9.34 -4.89 -13.12
N GLY A 244 -9.36 -3.80 -13.89
CA GLY A 244 -10.62 -3.17 -14.25
C GLY A 244 -10.46 -1.95 -15.14
N LYS A 245 -11.57 -1.25 -15.33
CA LYS A 245 -11.65 -0.04 -16.13
C LYS A 245 -12.66 0.95 -15.58
N VAL A 246 -12.49 2.21 -15.97
CA VAL A 246 -13.43 3.29 -15.64
C VAL A 246 -14.55 3.36 -16.68
N THR A 247 -15.78 3.46 -16.21
CA THR A 247 -16.99 3.56 -17.02
C THR A 247 -17.94 4.65 -16.49
N ASP A 248 -19.10 4.82 -17.12
CA ASP A 248 -20.15 5.77 -16.72
C ASP A 248 -21.48 5.07 -16.35
N MET A 249 -21.47 3.74 -16.22
CA MET A 249 -22.71 2.95 -16.04
C MET A 249 -23.39 3.14 -14.67
N HIS A 250 -22.59 3.28 -13.61
CA HIS A 250 -23.06 3.43 -12.23
C HIS A 250 -22.17 4.46 -11.52
N LEU A 251 -22.44 5.73 -11.74
CA LEU A 251 -21.64 6.84 -11.20
C LEU A 251 -21.47 6.72 -9.68
N LYS A 252 -20.25 7.03 -9.21
CA LYS A 252 -19.86 6.98 -7.79
C LYS A 252 -19.89 5.58 -7.16
N LYS A 253 -19.85 4.53 -7.99
CA LYS A 253 -19.87 3.15 -7.53
C LYS A 253 -18.70 2.35 -8.09
N VAL A 254 -18.31 1.34 -7.34
CA VAL A 254 -17.41 0.29 -7.79
C VAL A 254 -18.22 -0.98 -8.01
N VAL A 255 -18.11 -1.57 -9.19
CA VAL A 255 -18.82 -2.80 -9.57
C VAL A 255 -17.80 -3.93 -9.69
N LEU A 256 -17.95 -4.95 -8.88
CA LEU A 256 -17.18 -6.18 -8.99
C LEU A 256 -17.94 -7.17 -9.87
N LYS A 257 -17.30 -7.64 -10.93
CA LYS A 257 -17.83 -8.61 -11.89
C LYS A 257 -17.16 -9.95 -11.68
N SER A 258 -17.94 -11.00 -11.47
CA SER A 258 -17.43 -12.36 -11.39
C SER A 258 -17.30 -13.00 -12.76
N SER A 259 -16.47 -14.04 -12.90
CA SER A 259 -16.35 -14.87 -14.10
C SER A 259 -17.65 -15.55 -14.52
N TRP A 260 -18.59 -15.70 -13.58
CA TRP A 260 -19.92 -16.28 -13.83
C TRP A 260 -20.93 -15.29 -14.41
N GLY A 261 -20.53 -14.03 -14.67
CA GLY A 261 -21.39 -12.99 -15.22
C GLY A 261 -22.28 -12.29 -14.18
N THR A 262 -22.13 -12.59 -12.90
CA THR A 262 -22.81 -11.82 -11.84
C THR A 262 -22.04 -10.54 -11.52
N SER A 263 -22.76 -9.55 -11.03
CA SER A 263 -22.16 -8.27 -10.60
C SER A 263 -22.70 -7.88 -9.24
N ARG A 264 -21.83 -7.32 -8.40
CA ARG A 264 -22.20 -6.71 -7.11
C ARG A 264 -21.48 -5.38 -6.93
N PHE A 265 -22.00 -4.52 -6.07
CA PHE A 265 -21.24 -3.36 -5.65
C PHE A 265 -20.14 -3.80 -4.68
N LEU A 266 -18.95 -3.24 -4.87
CA LEU A 266 -17.87 -3.35 -3.90
C LEU A 266 -18.00 -2.15 -2.96
N ASP A 267 -18.45 -2.39 -1.74
CA ASP A 267 -18.65 -1.32 -0.77
C ASP A 267 -17.34 -0.86 -0.11
N THR A 268 -17.36 0.36 0.40
CA THR A 268 -16.27 0.85 1.25
C THR A 268 -16.26 0.02 2.54
N PRO A 269 -15.08 -0.49 2.96
CA PRO A 269 -14.99 -1.22 4.22
C PRO A 269 -15.55 -0.41 5.39
N SER A 270 -16.43 -1.01 6.17
CA SER A 270 -17.01 -0.40 7.36
C SER A 270 -16.19 -0.76 8.59
N GLY A 271 -15.63 0.26 9.26
CA GLY A 271 -14.80 0.07 10.45
C GLY A 271 -13.35 -0.31 10.14
N GLU A 272 -12.57 -0.44 11.19
CA GLU A 272 -11.16 -0.84 11.11
C GLU A 272 -11.08 -2.35 11.35
N LEU A 273 -10.84 -3.13 10.28
CA LEU A 273 -10.75 -4.59 10.35
C LEU A 273 -9.65 -5.04 11.33
N LEU A 274 -8.53 -4.34 11.31
CA LEU A 274 -7.37 -4.62 12.15
C LEU A 274 -6.82 -3.28 12.71
N PRO A 275 -7.10 -2.92 13.97
CA PRO A 275 -6.55 -1.70 14.56
C PRO A 275 -5.03 -1.77 14.69
N ARG A 276 -4.34 -0.61 14.62
CA ARG A 276 -2.88 -0.51 14.72
C ARG A 276 -2.14 -1.37 13.69
N ILE A 277 -2.58 -1.35 12.45
CA ILE A 277 -1.98 -2.12 11.38
C ILE A 277 -0.79 -1.38 10.74
N CYS A 278 -0.78 -0.05 10.84
CA CYS A 278 0.26 0.83 10.34
C CYS A 278 0.49 2.05 11.24
#